data_ed09f41ea2df38cbc19ec09602842e22
#
_entry.id   ed09f41ea2df38cbc19ec09602842e22
#
_cell.length_a   1.000
_cell.length_b   1.000
_cell.length_c   1.000
_cell.angle_alpha   90.00
_cell.angle_beta   90.00
_cell.angle_gamma   90.00
#
_symmetry.space_group_name_H-M   'P 1'
#
loop_
_entity.id
_entity.type
_entity.pdbx_description
1 polymer ?
#
loop_
_entity_poly.entity_id
_entity_poly.type
_entity_poly.pdbx_seq_one_letter_code
_entity_poly.pdbx_strand_id
1 'polypeptide(L)'
;MKHHTPKTQKTDKVNKGKKIKYRITNWKEYNQSLINRGSLTLWISDNVDRNWYAIQNGKPGSPKKYSDYSIETILTIQQIYQLPLRAIQGFTHSLFVFMHKTLDVPNYTTLSRRNPGLSVNLHKSDKKITDIVVDSTGVKVYGEGEWKVRKHGVSKRRTWKKIHIGIDEKGELRAVEVTDNDTHDSEVIPALLSQEMATVANFYADGAYDTRNVYQTLIGRDAHGVHIPPQKNAKIWQHGNSSQSPHPRDENLRQIRKVTRRRW
;
A
#
# COMPACT_ATOMS: atom_id res chain seq x y z
N MET A 1 -11.75 8.98 15.46
CA MET A 1 -12.62 9.49 14.37
C MET A 1 -13.10 8.29 13.56
N LYS A 2 -14.41 8.12 13.41
CA LYS A 2 -14.96 7.01 12.62
C LYS A 2 -14.81 7.36 11.14
N HIS A 3 -13.97 6.64 10.42
CA HIS A 3 -13.91 6.75 8.96
C HIS A 3 -15.20 6.20 8.36
N HIS A 4 -16.05 7.11 7.86
CA HIS A 4 -17.23 6.73 7.08
C HIS A 4 -16.79 6.48 5.63
N THR A 5 -16.71 5.22 5.27
CA THR A 5 -16.61 4.82 3.86
C THR A 5 -17.91 5.20 3.13
N PRO A 6 -17.85 5.67 1.89
CA PRO A 6 -19.06 5.97 1.11
C PRO A 6 -19.96 4.75 0.99
N LYS A 7 -21.20 4.86 1.48
CA LYS A 7 -22.20 3.80 1.27
C LYS A 7 -22.64 3.80 -0.18
N THR A 8 -22.31 2.76 -0.91
CA THR A 8 -22.82 2.51 -2.25
C THR A 8 -24.13 1.73 -2.16
N GLN A 9 -25.24 2.34 -2.50
CA GLN A 9 -26.51 1.61 -2.64
C GLN A 9 -26.64 1.04 -4.04
N LYS A 10 -26.96 -0.26 -4.09
CA LYS A 10 -27.26 -1.01 -5.30
C LYS A 10 -28.72 -0.77 -5.67
N THR A 11 -28.97 -0.01 -6.72
CA THR A 11 -30.33 0.09 -7.26
C THR A 11 -30.57 -1.09 -8.18
N ASP A 12 -31.22 -2.13 -7.66
CA ASP A 12 -31.64 -3.29 -8.44
C ASP A 12 -32.85 -2.91 -9.31
N LYS A 13 -32.60 -2.56 -10.57
CA LYS A 13 -33.58 -2.75 -11.64
C LYS A 13 -32.98 -3.72 -12.65
N VAL A 14 -33.47 -4.96 -12.58
CA VAL A 14 -33.10 -6.01 -13.51
C VAL A 14 -33.67 -5.64 -14.89
N ASN A 15 -32.82 -5.03 -15.73
CA ASN A 15 -33.01 -4.97 -17.15
C ASN A 15 -31.79 -5.59 -17.82
N LYS A 16 -32.01 -6.63 -18.60
CA LYS A 16 -30.97 -7.35 -19.37
C LYS A 16 -30.10 -6.34 -20.13
N GLY A 17 -28.83 -6.27 -19.81
CA GLY A 17 -27.84 -5.55 -20.61
C GLY A 17 -27.32 -4.20 -20.07
N LYS A 18 -27.88 -3.57 -19.03
CA LYS A 18 -27.36 -2.31 -18.49
C LYS A 18 -26.30 -2.55 -17.42
N LYS A 19 -25.12 -1.96 -17.59
CA LYS A 19 -24.08 -1.90 -16.54
C LYS A 19 -24.65 -1.24 -15.29
N ILE A 20 -24.47 -1.87 -14.13
CA ILE A 20 -24.84 -1.27 -12.83
C ILE A 20 -24.04 0.02 -12.66
N LYS A 21 -24.71 1.15 -12.52
CA LYS A 21 -24.10 2.44 -12.25
C LYS A 21 -24.08 2.65 -10.73
N TYR A 22 -22.89 2.76 -10.16
CA TYR A 22 -22.73 3.15 -8.76
C TYR A 22 -22.83 4.67 -8.66
N ARG A 23 -23.55 5.17 -7.66
CA ARG A 23 -23.64 6.61 -7.35
C ARG A 23 -23.26 6.83 -5.90
N ILE A 24 -22.47 7.86 -5.67
CA ILE A 24 -22.20 8.37 -4.32
C ILE A 24 -23.48 8.95 -3.77
N THR A 25 -23.95 8.48 -2.63
CA THR A 25 -25.19 8.95 -1.98
C THR A 25 -24.92 9.93 -0.84
N ASN A 26 -23.71 9.94 -0.31
CA ASN A 26 -23.25 10.77 0.80
C ASN A 26 -22.23 11.84 0.36
N TRP A 27 -22.56 12.62 -0.66
CA TRP A 27 -21.67 13.63 -1.24
C TRP A 27 -21.07 14.60 -0.21
N LYS A 28 -21.83 15.00 0.81
CA LYS A 28 -21.36 15.92 1.85
C LYS A 28 -20.18 15.31 2.63
N GLU A 29 -20.33 14.08 3.09
CA GLU A 29 -19.30 13.36 3.85
C GLU A 29 -18.09 13.05 2.95
N TYR A 30 -18.34 12.65 1.72
CA TYR A 30 -17.29 12.40 0.74
C TYR A 30 -16.46 13.66 0.45
N ASN A 31 -17.11 14.81 0.17
CA ASN A 31 -16.42 16.06 -0.07
C ASN A 31 -15.65 16.52 1.18
N GLN A 32 -16.22 16.36 2.37
CA GLN A 32 -15.52 16.70 3.61
C GLN A 32 -14.28 15.84 3.81
N SER A 33 -14.33 14.54 3.47
CA SER A 33 -13.16 13.67 3.54
C SER A 33 -12.05 14.12 2.59
N LEU A 34 -12.41 14.60 1.39
CA LEU A 34 -11.43 15.14 0.43
C LEU A 34 -10.81 16.46 0.93
N ILE A 35 -11.62 17.35 1.52
CA ILE A 35 -11.13 18.59 2.14
C ILE A 35 -10.16 18.27 3.27
N ASN A 36 -10.50 17.30 4.13
CA ASN A 36 -9.67 16.90 5.26
C ASN A 36 -8.30 16.31 4.84
N ARG A 37 -8.18 15.77 3.63
CA ARG A 37 -6.89 15.32 3.08
C ARG A 37 -5.86 16.44 2.93
N GLY A 38 -6.33 17.68 2.77
CA GLY A 38 -5.46 18.86 2.71
C GLY A 38 -5.12 19.46 4.08
N SER A 39 -5.61 18.91 5.17
CA SER A 39 -5.39 19.44 6.52
C SER A 39 -3.99 19.11 7.04
N LEU A 40 -3.20 20.13 7.32
CA LEU A 40 -1.85 19.97 7.90
C LEU A 40 -1.85 19.38 9.32
N THR A 41 -2.95 19.51 10.06
CA THR A 41 -3.06 18.98 11.43
C THR A 41 -2.97 17.46 11.51
N LEU A 42 -3.18 16.76 10.39
CA LEU A 42 -3.06 15.29 10.30
C LEU A 42 -1.61 14.80 10.22
N TRP A 43 -0.63 15.68 9.96
CA TRP A 43 0.72 15.30 9.57
C TRP A 43 1.78 15.53 10.64
N ILE A 44 1.50 16.32 11.66
CA ILE A 44 2.48 16.70 12.69
C ILE A 44 2.01 16.18 14.05
N SER A 45 2.76 15.23 14.59
CA SER A 45 2.46 14.69 15.92
C SER A 45 2.94 15.62 17.04
N ASP A 46 2.30 15.55 18.21
CA ASP A 46 2.69 16.31 19.40
C ASP A 46 4.13 16.00 19.86
N ASN A 47 4.66 14.84 19.45
CA ASN A 47 6.00 14.40 19.80
C ASN A 47 7.09 14.83 18.82
N VAL A 48 6.80 15.70 17.84
CA VAL A 48 7.78 16.16 16.84
C VAL A 48 9.05 16.70 17.48
N ASP A 49 8.93 17.47 18.55
CA ASP A 49 10.06 18.11 19.25
C ASP A 49 11.04 17.07 19.84
N ARG A 50 10.50 15.98 20.39
CA ARG A 50 11.30 14.91 21.02
C ARG A 50 12.02 14.06 20.00
N ASN A 51 11.42 13.82 18.85
CA ASN A 51 11.91 12.90 17.83
C ASN A 51 12.71 13.59 16.72
N TRP A 52 12.86 14.92 16.78
CA TRP A 52 13.46 15.71 15.70
C TRP A 52 14.96 15.48 15.54
N TYR A 53 15.67 15.40 16.65
CA TYR A 53 17.12 15.24 16.66
C TYR A 53 17.51 13.77 16.83
N ALA A 54 18.64 13.39 16.20
CA ALA A 54 19.18 12.05 16.34
C ALA A 54 19.75 11.82 17.74
N ILE A 55 19.52 10.64 18.29
CA ILE A 55 20.17 10.21 19.53
C ILE A 55 21.65 10.00 19.25
N GLN A 56 22.50 10.64 20.05
CA GLN A 56 23.95 10.52 19.93
C GLN A 56 24.41 9.17 20.47
N ASN A 57 25.12 8.40 19.65
CA ASN A 57 25.56 7.03 20.00
C ASN A 57 27.05 6.91 20.34
N GLY A 58 27.75 8.03 20.48
CA GLY A 58 29.16 8.07 20.88
C GLY A 58 30.17 7.46 19.90
N LYS A 59 29.75 7.08 18.70
CA LYS A 59 30.63 6.49 17.67
C LYS A 59 31.54 7.56 17.08
N PRO A 60 32.84 7.21 16.73
CA PRO A 60 33.74 8.13 16.04
C PRO A 60 33.15 8.63 14.72
N GLY A 61 33.39 9.88 14.37
CA GLY A 61 32.92 10.53 13.16
C GLY A 61 31.97 11.69 13.43
N SER A 62 31.51 12.36 12.37
CA SER A 62 30.52 13.43 12.50
C SER A 62 29.14 12.86 12.80
N PRO A 63 28.58 13.10 13.99
CA PRO A 63 27.29 12.52 14.36
C PRO A 63 26.14 13.10 13.52
N LYS A 64 25.13 12.30 13.27
CA LYS A 64 23.89 12.78 12.64
C LYS A 64 23.19 13.76 13.59
N LYS A 65 22.96 15.01 13.15
CA LYS A 65 22.20 16.00 13.94
C LYS A 65 20.70 15.67 13.94
N TYR A 66 20.16 15.28 12.80
CA TYR A 66 18.74 15.06 12.57
C TYR A 66 18.41 13.57 12.57
N SER A 67 17.30 13.19 13.15
CA SER A 67 16.78 11.82 13.15
C SER A 67 16.30 11.39 11.74
N ASP A 68 16.08 10.12 11.53
CA ASP A 68 15.44 9.63 10.30
C ASP A 68 13.99 10.13 10.23
N TYR A 69 13.29 10.23 11.36
CA TYR A 69 11.95 10.80 11.48
C TYR A 69 11.87 12.24 10.93
N SER A 70 12.81 13.13 11.31
CA SER A 70 12.80 14.51 10.81
C SER A 70 13.01 14.59 9.29
N ILE A 71 13.91 13.78 8.75
CA ILE A 71 14.17 13.71 7.31
C ILE A 71 12.94 13.17 6.57
N GLU A 72 12.36 12.09 7.06
CA GLU A 72 11.15 11.47 6.51
C GLU A 72 9.97 12.46 6.51
N THR A 73 9.74 13.15 7.62
CA THR A 73 8.68 14.17 7.74
C THR A 73 8.81 15.26 6.67
N ILE A 74 10.01 15.81 6.50
CA ILE A 74 10.24 16.88 5.51
C ILE A 74 10.08 16.35 4.08
N LEU A 75 10.60 15.16 3.80
CA LEU A 75 10.48 14.56 2.47
C LEU A 75 9.02 14.16 2.17
N THR A 76 8.25 13.75 3.16
CA THR A 76 6.81 13.52 3.00
C THR A 76 6.09 14.81 2.61
N ILE A 77 6.34 15.91 3.32
CA ILE A 77 5.78 17.22 2.98
C ILE A 77 6.23 17.63 1.57
N GLN A 78 7.50 17.40 1.22
CA GLN A 78 8.02 17.65 -0.11
C GLN A 78 7.23 16.92 -1.20
N GLN A 79 6.95 15.64 -1.00
CA GLN A 79 6.19 14.83 -1.97
C GLN A 79 4.74 15.30 -2.10
N ILE A 80 4.10 15.66 -1.00
CA ILE A 80 2.71 16.14 -1.02
C ILE A 80 2.57 17.44 -1.81
N TYR A 81 3.49 18.40 -1.58
CA TYR A 81 3.46 19.71 -2.21
C TYR A 81 4.33 19.79 -3.47
N GLN A 82 5.01 18.70 -3.84
CA GLN A 82 5.91 18.60 -5.01
C GLN A 82 6.94 19.74 -5.07
N LEU A 83 7.51 20.09 -3.92
CA LEU A 83 8.46 21.19 -3.82
C LEU A 83 9.89 20.71 -4.15
N PRO A 84 10.71 21.52 -4.84
CA PRO A 84 12.15 21.28 -4.95
C PRO A 84 12.82 21.25 -3.56
N LEU A 85 13.94 20.50 -3.40
CA LEU A 85 14.63 20.34 -2.11
C LEU A 85 15.03 21.66 -1.44
N ARG A 86 15.40 22.69 -2.22
CA ARG A 86 15.69 24.02 -1.66
C ARG A 86 14.42 24.73 -1.19
N ALA A 87 13.34 24.58 -1.93
CA ALA A 87 12.07 25.20 -1.56
C ALA A 87 11.46 24.54 -0.32
N ILE A 88 11.55 23.22 -0.17
CA ILE A 88 11.05 22.54 1.04
C ILE A 88 11.82 22.96 2.30
N GLN A 89 13.13 23.22 2.22
CA GLN A 89 13.89 23.76 3.34
C GLN A 89 13.30 25.09 3.82
N GLY A 90 13.06 26.04 2.91
CA GLY A 90 12.46 27.35 3.22
C GLY A 90 11.02 27.21 3.71
N PHE A 91 10.23 26.35 3.07
CA PHE A 91 8.85 26.08 3.47
C PHE A 91 8.78 25.54 4.90
N THR A 92 9.61 24.54 5.23
CA THR A 92 9.64 23.95 6.57
C THR A 92 10.07 24.98 7.62
N HIS A 93 11.04 25.83 7.30
CA HIS A 93 11.43 26.93 8.20
C HIS A 93 10.25 27.86 8.48
N SER A 94 9.55 28.32 7.43
CA SER A 94 8.38 29.18 7.58
C SER A 94 7.26 28.49 8.36
N LEU A 95 7.05 27.20 8.12
CA LEU A 95 6.05 26.40 8.84
C LEU A 95 6.36 26.34 10.34
N PHE A 96 7.64 26.13 10.73
CA PHE A 96 8.04 26.12 12.14
C PHE A 96 7.88 27.47 12.81
N VAL A 97 8.23 28.55 12.12
CA VAL A 97 7.99 29.92 12.62
C VAL A 97 6.49 30.12 12.85
N PHE A 98 5.66 29.73 11.90
CA PHE A 98 4.20 29.85 12.01
C PHE A 98 3.61 29.01 13.15
N MET A 99 4.19 27.86 13.43
CA MET A 99 3.81 26.95 14.52
C MET A 99 4.46 27.30 15.87
N HIS A 100 5.20 28.39 15.96
CA HIS A 100 5.99 28.77 17.15
C HIS A 100 6.94 27.66 17.62
N LYS A 101 7.55 26.90 16.67
CA LYS A 101 8.54 25.86 16.94
C LYS A 101 9.95 26.39 16.74
N THR A 102 10.84 26.07 17.66
CA THR A 102 12.27 26.47 17.62
C THR A 102 13.18 25.36 17.07
N LEU A 103 12.65 24.54 16.19
CA LEU A 103 13.38 23.41 15.59
C LEU A 103 14.24 23.87 14.42
N ASP A 104 15.47 23.38 14.38
CA ASP A 104 16.35 23.60 13.23
C ASP A 104 15.88 22.80 12.02
N VAL A 105 16.01 23.36 10.83
CA VAL A 105 15.64 22.69 9.59
C VAL A 105 16.89 22.12 8.90
N PRO A 106 16.89 20.83 8.51
CA PRO A 106 17.97 20.25 7.74
C PRO A 106 18.23 21.02 6.43
N ASN A 107 19.50 21.20 6.09
CA ASN A 107 19.87 21.75 4.80
C ASN A 107 19.44 20.80 3.67
N TYR A 108 19.07 21.34 2.51
CA TYR A 108 18.64 20.57 1.33
C TYR A 108 19.69 19.52 0.89
N THR A 109 20.98 19.76 1.11
CA THR A 109 22.03 18.78 0.83
C THR A 109 21.98 17.58 1.79
N THR A 110 21.58 17.81 3.05
CA THR A 110 21.36 16.75 4.04
C THR A 110 20.15 15.90 3.63
N LEU A 111 19.06 16.54 3.23
CA LEU A 111 17.87 15.85 2.71
C LEU A 111 18.24 14.97 1.51
N SER A 112 18.96 15.53 0.53
CA SER A 112 19.39 14.80 -0.68
C SER A 112 20.26 13.58 -0.35
N ARG A 113 21.23 13.72 0.54
CA ARG A 113 22.13 12.62 0.89
C ARG A 113 21.47 11.53 1.71
N ARG A 114 20.49 11.88 2.54
CA ARG A 114 19.84 10.90 3.43
C ARG A 114 18.64 10.20 2.81
N ASN A 115 18.01 10.80 1.80
CA ASN A 115 16.86 10.25 1.13
C ASN A 115 17.04 8.78 0.66
N PRO A 116 18.15 8.39 -0.04
CA PRO A 116 18.31 7.02 -0.50
C PRO A 116 18.49 5.97 0.60
N GLY A 117 18.86 6.38 1.81
CA GLY A 117 19.09 5.49 2.95
C GLY A 117 17.99 5.48 4.00
N LEU A 118 16.85 6.12 3.73
CA LEU A 118 15.71 6.08 4.64
C LEU A 118 14.99 4.73 4.55
N SER A 119 14.80 4.12 5.71
CA SER A 119 13.89 2.99 5.85
C SER A 119 12.53 3.54 6.26
N VAL A 120 11.59 3.54 5.34
CA VAL A 120 10.21 3.97 5.62
C VAL A 120 9.50 2.86 6.36
N ASN A 121 9.16 3.10 7.61
CA ASN A 121 8.34 2.19 8.39
C ASN A 121 6.87 2.62 8.27
N LEU A 122 6.03 1.70 7.81
CA LEU A 122 4.60 1.92 7.81
C LEU A 122 4.11 2.04 9.27
N HIS A 123 3.43 3.14 9.56
CA HIS A 123 2.78 3.29 10.86
C HIS A 123 1.54 2.41 10.88
N LYS A 124 1.64 1.29 11.59
CA LYS A 124 0.55 0.32 11.72
C LYS A 124 -0.17 0.56 13.03
N SER A 125 -1.49 0.51 13.00
CA SER A 125 -2.24 0.45 14.26
C SER A 125 -1.99 -0.91 14.92
N ASP A 126 -1.83 -0.91 16.26
CA ASP A 126 -1.64 -2.15 17.05
C ASP A 126 -2.91 -3.02 17.10
N LYS A 127 -3.93 -2.67 16.36
CA LYS A 127 -5.20 -3.39 16.35
C LYS A 127 -5.08 -4.67 15.55
N LYS A 128 -5.66 -5.73 16.11
CA LYS A 128 -5.84 -7.01 15.42
C LYS A 128 -6.61 -6.74 14.13
N ILE A 129 -6.07 -7.21 13.01
CA ILE A 129 -6.72 -7.16 11.71
C ILE A 129 -7.46 -8.47 11.46
N THR A 130 -8.60 -8.38 10.79
CA THR A 130 -9.39 -9.55 10.39
C THR A 130 -9.16 -9.87 8.93
N ASP A 131 -9.21 -8.87 8.10
CA ASP A 131 -9.15 -8.98 6.64
C ASP A 131 -7.91 -8.29 6.09
N ILE A 132 -7.29 -8.88 5.08
CA ILE A 132 -6.27 -8.22 4.27
C ILE A 132 -6.62 -8.39 2.79
N VAL A 133 -6.59 -7.28 2.07
CA VAL A 133 -6.77 -7.25 0.62
C VAL A 133 -5.44 -6.91 -0.02
N VAL A 134 -4.99 -7.74 -0.96
CA VAL A 134 -3.72 -7.55 -1.67
C VAL A 134 -3.98 -7.32 -3.14
N ASP A 135 -3.31 -6.31 -3.69
CA ASP A 135 -3.32 -6.01 -5.11
C ASP A 135 -1.97 -5.42 -5.55
N SER A 136 -1.71 -5.42 -6.85
CA SER A 136 -0.51 -4.83 -7.43
C SER A 136 -0.85 -3.77 -8.48
N THR A 137 -0.02 -2.75 -8.56
CA THR A 137 -0.12 -1.73 -9.61
C THR A 137 1.22 -1.48 -10.27
N GLY A 138 1.21 -1.31 -11.58
CA GLY A 138 2.39 -0.94 -12.35
C GLY A 138 2.65 0.56 -12.30
N VAL A 139 3.85 0.95 -11.87
CA VAL A 139 4.32 2.34 -11.89
C VAL A 139 5.38 2.50 -12.96
N LYS A 140 5.11 3.41 -13.87
CA LYS A 140 6.01 3.71 -14.98
C LYS A 140 7.19 4.55 -14.49
N VAL A 141 8.42 4.08 -14.73
CA VAL A 141 9.61 4.85 -14.42
C VAL A 141 9.89 5.80 -15.59
N TYR A 142 9.75 7.11 -15.34
CA TYR A 142 10.10 8.14 -16.30
C TYR A 142 11.60 8.43 -16.23
N GLY A 143 12.25 8.45 -17.40
CA GLY A 143 13.67 8.80 -17.53
C GLY A 143 14.00 9.23 -18.95
N GLU A 144 15.19 9.75 -19.16
CA GLU A 144 15.68 10.22 -20.48
C GLU A 144 15.52 9.21 -21.62
N GLY A 145 15.43 7.93 -21.29
CA GLY A 145 15.23 6.84 -22.25
C GLY A 145 13.89 6.87 -22.98
N GLU A 146 12.84 7.47 -22.40
CA GLU A 146 11.50 7.41 -22.98
C GLU A 146 11.37 8.25 -24.27
N TRP A 147 11.96 9.42 -24.29
CA TRP A 147 11.98 10.26 -25.50
C TRP A 147 12.77 9.60 -26.64
N LYS A 148 13.93 8.99 -26.31
CA LYS A 148 14.76 8.25 -27.29
C LYS A 148 14.06 6.99 -27.81
N VAL A 149 13.36 6.24 -26.96
CA VAL A 149 12.57 5.06 -27.37
C VAL A 149 11.40 5.44 -28.27
N ARG A 150 10.74 6.56 -27.99
CA ARG A 150 9.64 7.07 -28.82
C ARG A 150 10.10 7.54 -30.21
N LYS A 151 11.33 8.06 -30.32
CA LYS A 151 11.86 8.64 -31.56
C LYS A 151 12.73 7.70 -32.37
N HIS A 152 13.40 6.73 -31.76
CA HIS A 152 14.42 5.87 -32.39
C HIS A 152 14.17 4.37 -32.30
N GLY A 153 13.00 3.92 -31.83
CA GLY A 153 12.57 2.51 -31.87
C GLY A 153 13.50 1.51 -31.13
N VAL A 154 12.89 0.54 -30.53
CA VAL A 154 13.35 -0.82 -30.20
C VAL A 154 14.47 -1.08 -29.17
N SER A 155 15.41 -0.19 -28.85
CA SER A 155 16.57 -0.64 -28.05
C SER A 155 16.52 -0.41 -26.53
N LYS A 156 15.50 0.27 -26.00
CA LYS A 156 15.34 0.44 -24.55
C LYS A 156 13.92 0.13 -24.12
N ARG A 157 13.73 -1.03 -23.47
CA ARG A 157 12.48 -1.42 -22.81
C ARG A 157 12.05 -0.32 -21.84
N ARG A 158 10.77 0.03 -21.89
CA ARG A 158 10.13 0.85 -20.86
C ARG A 158 10.27 0.12 -19.54
N THR A 159 10.90 0.75 -18.57
CA THR A 159 11.03 0.18 -17.22
C THR A 159 9.80 0.51 -16.42
N TRP A 160 9.17 -0.53 -15.91
CA TRP A 160 8.06 -0.46 -14.96
C TRP A 160 8.55 -1.01 -13.65
N LYS A 161 8.09 -0.45 -12.57
CA LYS A 161 8.15 -1.05 -11.24
C LYS A 161 6.74 -1.46 -10.86
N LYS A 162 6.62 -2.53 -10.11
CA LYS A 162 5.36 -2.94 -9.51
C LYS A 162 5.35 -2.54 -8.05
N ILE A 163 4.24 -2.00 -7.58
CA ILE A 163 3.97 -1.75 -6.17
C ILE A 163 2.89 -2.74 -5.77
N HIS A 164 3.21 -3.60 -4.81
CA HIS A 164 2.28 -4.53 -4.19
C HIS A 164 1.86 -3.95 -2.86
N ILE A 165 0.56 -3.93 -2.59
CA ILE A 165 -0.04 -3.26 -1.44
C ILE A 165 -0.95 -4.24 -0.72
N GLY A 166 -0.80 -4.34 0.60
CA GLY A 166 -1.74 -4.99 1.49
C GLY A 166 -2.47 -3.96 2.34
N ILE A 167 -3.79 -3.95 2.30
CA ILE A 167 -4.65 -3.05 3.09
C ILE A 167 -5.61 -3.86 3.96
N ASP A 168 -5.93 -3.33 5.14
CA ASP A 168 -6.89 -3.96 6.04
C ASP A 168 -8.35 -3.53 5.77
N GLU A 169 -9.29 -4.08 6.55
CA GLU A 169 -10.72 -3.79 6.48
C GLU A 169 -11.07 -2.31 6.72
N LYS A 170 -10.14 -1.51 7.22
CA LYS A 170 -10.30 -0.06 7.44
C LYS A 170 -9.68 0.78 6.34
N GLY A 171 -8.98 0.13 5.40
CA GLY A 171 -8.19 0.80 4.36
C GLY A 171 -6.85 1.32 4.86
N GLU A 172 -6.35 0.86 6.03
CA GLU A 172 -5.01 1.17 6.50
C GLU A 172 -3.98 0.34 5.72
N LEU A 173 -2.89 0.97 5.33
CA LEU A 173 -1.80 0.32 4.62
C LEU A 173 -1.00 -0.56 5.59
N ARG A 174 -1.02 -1.86 5.38
CA ARG A 174 -0.39 -2.87 6.26
C ARG A 174 0.96 -3.35 5.74
N ALA A 175 1.07 -3.50 4.44
CA ALA A 175 2.29 -3.97 3.80
C ALA A 175 2.48 -3.32 2.43
N VAL A 176 3.73 -3.05 2.07
CA VAL A 176 4.11 -2.55 0.74
C VAL A 176 5.39 -3.21 0.29
N GLU A 177 5.43 -3.66 -0.94
CA GLU A 177 6.63 -4.17 -1.58
C GLU A 177 6.77 -3.56 -2.97
N VAL A 178 8.00 -3.24 -3.35
CA VAL A 178 8.30 -2.68 -4.68
C VAL A 178 9.22 -3.63 -5.42
N THR A 179 8.78 -4.11 -6.58
CA THR A 179 9.52 -5.08 -7.38
C THR A 179 9.76 -4.59 -8.80
N ASP A 180 10.61 -5.31 -9.50
CA ASP A 180 10.77 -5.15 -10.93
C ASP A 180 9.57 -5.74 -11.71
N ASN A 181 9.42 -5.33 -12.95
CA ASN A 181 8.35 -5.79 -13.82
C ASN A 181 8.34 -7.31 -14.05
N ASP A 182 9.51 -7.94 -13.96
CA ASP A 182 9.69 -9.37 -14.25
C ASP A 182 9.29 -10.27 -13.05
N THR A 183 9.10 -9.70 -11.86
CA THR A 183 8.63 -10.43 -10.68
C THR A 183 7.14 -10.74 -10.79
N HIS A 184 6.78 -12.01 -10.59
CA HIS A 184 5.37 -12.41 -10.60
C HIS A 184 4.67 -12.00 -9.30
N ASP A 185 3.43 -11.50 -9.39
CA ASP A 185 2.70 -10.95 -8.23
C ASP A 185 2.57 -11.95 -7.08
N SER A 186 2.38 -13.24 -7.39
CA SER A 186 2.29 -14.31 -6.41
C SER A 186 3.60 -14.60 -5.65
N GLU A 187 4.77 -14.23 -6.20
CA GLU A 187 6.07 -14.46 -5.57
C GLU A 187 6.32 -13.52 -4.41
N VAL A 188 5.64 -12.37 -4.39
CA VAL A 188 5.82 -11.31 -3.40
C VAL A 188 5.07 -11.58 -2.09
N ILE A 189 4.08 -12.46 -2.10
CA ILE A 189 3.20 -12.71 -0.95
C ILE A 189 3.97 -13.09 0.32
N PRO A 190 4.98 -13.96 0.33
CA PRO A 190 5.73 -14.25 1.55
C PRO A 190 6.41 -13.01 2.15
N ALA A 191 7.04 -12.18 1.30
CA ALA A 191 7.71 -10.95 1.72
C ALA A 191 6.70 -9.91 2.21
N LEU A 192 5.59 -9.74 1.50
CA LEU A 192 4.52 -8.81 1.85
C LEU A 192 3.90 -9.17 3.21
N LEU A 193 3.55 -10.44 3.40
CA LEU A 193 2.95 -10.91 4.66
C LEU A 193 3.96 -10.94 5.80
N SER A 194 5.28 -11.04 5.55
CA SER A 194 6.29 -10.96 6.61
C SER A 194 6.33 -9.60 7.29
N GLN A 195 5.87 -8.56 6.62
CA GLN A 195 5.76 -7.21 7.17
C GLN A 195 4.60 -7.08 8.17
N GLU A 196 3.65 -8.02 8.18
CA GLU A 196 2.53 -8.06 9.11
C GLU A 196 2.69 -9.21 10.10
N MET A 197 2.79 -8.89 11.38
CA MET A 197 2.95 -9.86 12.46
C MET A 197 1.61 -10.37 13.01
N ALA A 198 0.52 -9.65 12.76
CA ALA A 198 -0.80 -10.08 13.19
C ALA A 198 -1.28 -11.29 12.38
N THR A 199 -2.07 -12.16 13.03
CA THR A 199 -2.78 -13.23 12.33
C THR A 199 -3.85 -12.63 11.42
N VAL A 200 -3.82 -12.99 10.15
CA VAL A 200 -4.80 -12.58 9.13
C VAL A 200 -5.85 -13.67 9.04
N ALA A 201 -7.10 -13.36 9.40
CA ALA A 201 -8.18 -14.36 9.33
C ALA A 201 -8.63 -14.59 7.87
N ASN A 202 -8.82 -13.52 7.11
CA ASN A 202 -9.26 -13.58 5.72
C ASN A 202 -8.28 -12.87 4.79
N PHE A 203 -7.98 -13.50 3.67
CA PHE A 203 -7.10 -12.99 2.65
C PHE A 203 -7.86 -12.85 1.31
N TYR A 204 -7.79 -11.67 0.69
CA TYR A 204 -8.44 -11.36 -0.57
C TYR A 204 -7.40 -10.92 -1.60
N ALA A 205 -7.41 -11.52 -2.77
CA ALA A 205 -6.58 -11.11 -3.90
C ALA A 205 -7.25 -11.50 -5.23
N ASP A 206 -6.72 -11.00 -6.33
CA ASP A 206 -7.18 -11.35 -7.65
C ASP A 206 -6.66 -12.73 -8.13
N GLY A 207 -7.05 -13.14 -9.34
CA GLY A 207 -6.67 -14.45 -9.90
C GLY A 207 -5.19 -14.59 -10.28
N ALA A 208 -4.40 -13.52 -10.28
CA ALA A 208 -2.96 -13.59 -10.50
C ALA A 208 -2.24 -14.28 -9.32
N TYR A 209 -2.87 -14.27 -8.15
CA TYR A 209 -2.37 -14.91 -6.93
C TYR A 209 -2.82 -16.38 -6.77
N ASP A 210 -3.54 -16.98 -7.73
CA ASP A 210 -4.00 -18.38 -7.68
C ASP A 210 -2.86 -19.38 -7.91
N THR A 211 -1.89 -19.44 -7.00
CA THR A 211 -0.72 -20.32 -7.08
C THR A 211 -0.56 -21.16 -5.81
N ARG A 212 0.05 -22.35 -5.94
CA ARG A 212 0.30 -23.25 -4.79
C ARG A 212 1.11 -22.58 -3.69
N ASN A 213 2.13 -21.81 -4.05
CA ASN A 213 2.99 -21.12 -3.11
C ASN A 213 2.20 -20.12 -2.22
N VAL A 214 1.29 -19.36 -2.83
CA VAL A 214 0.43 -18.41 -2.08
C VAL A 214 -0.44 -19.17 -1.08
N TYR A 215 -1.12 -20.23 -1.50
CA TYR A 215 -1.95 -21.02 -0.57
C TYR A 215 -1.13 -21.68 0.53
N GLN A 216 0.05 -22.19 0.26
CA GLN A 216 0.94 -22.76 1.28
C GLN A 216 1.39 -21.72 2.30
N THR A 217 1.73 -20.52 1.83
CA THR A 217 2.09 -19.39 2.71
C THR A 217 0.93 -18.99 3.63
N LEU A 218 -0.29 -18.93 3.08
CA LEU A 218 -1.48 -18.56 3.84
C LEU A 218 -1.89 -19.63 4.86
N ILE A 219 -1.82 -20.90 4.48
CA ILE A 219 -2.10 -22.03 5.38
C ILE A 219 -1.06 -22.05 6.51
N GLY A 220 0.21 -21.82 6.22
CA GLY A 220 1.26 -21.74 7.25
C GLY A 220 1.10 -20.54 8.22
N ARG A 221 0.19 -19.61 7.93
CA ARG A 221 -0.18 -18.47 8.78
C ARG A 221 -1.56 -18.57 9.40
N ASP A 222 -2.17 -19.76 9.39
CA ASP A 222 -3.52 -20.01 9.91
C ASP A 222 -4.62 -19.10 9.33
N ALA A 223 -4.47 -18.67 8.07
CA ALA A 223 -5.51 -17.94 7.37
C ALA A 223 -6.71 -18.87 7.09
N HIS A 224 -7.87 -18.56 7.70
CA HIS A 224 -9.06 -19.41 7.58
C HIS A 224 -9.85 -19.12 6.31
N GLY A 225 -9.97 -17.86 5.90
CA GLY A 225 -10.67 -17.43 4.71
C GLY A 225 -9.67 -17.01 3.60
N VAL A 226 -9.55 -17.81 2.55
CA VAL A 226 -8.71 -17.45 1.39
C VAL A 226 -9.58 -17.23 0.18
N HIS A 227 -9.75 -15.96 -0.21
CA HIS A 227 -10.65 -15.53 -1.28
C HIS A 227 -9.86 -15.09 -2.51
N ILE A 228 -9.37 -16.07 -3.27
CA ILE A 228 -8.67 -15.88 -4.53
C ILE A 228 -9.50 -16.56 -5.63
N PRO A 229 -9.94 -15.84 -6.68
CA PRO A 229 -10.74 -16.45 -7.75
C PRO A 229 -9.85 -17.34 -8.64
N PRO A 230 -10.03 -18.68 -8.62
CA PRO A 230 -9.28 -19.57 -9.49
C PRO A 230 -9.53 -19.25 -10.97
N GLN A 231 -8.62 -19.60 -11.86
CA GLN A 231 -8.77 -19.38 -13.30
C GLN A 231 -10.05 -20.05 -13.84
N LYS A 232 -10.58 -19.54 -14.97
CA LYS A 232 -11.85 -20.06 -15.55
C LYS A 232 -11.84 -21.57 -15.80
N ASN A 233 -10.70 -22.11 -16.22
CA ASN A 233 -10.52 -23.55 -16.55
C ASN A 233 -9.87 -24.33 -15.39
N ALA A 234 -9.92 -23.80 -14.17
CA ALA A 234 -9.30 -24.42 -13.02
C ALA A 234 -9.89 -25.80 -12.72
N LYS A 235 -9.00 -26.76 -12.47
CA LYS A 235 -9.35 -28.10 -12.00
C LYS A 235 -9.15 -28.17 -10.48
N ILE A 236 -9.87 -29.07 -9.82
CA ILE A 236 -9.71 -29.40 -8.41
C ILE A 236 -8.32 -29.98 -8.20
N TRP A 237 -7.60 -29.51 -7.16
CA TRP A 237 -6.28 -30.03 -6.82
C TRP A 237 -6.33 -31.27 -5.94
N GLN A 238 -7.29 -31.34 -5.01
CA GLN A 238 -7.50 -32.49 -4.13
C GLN A 238 -8.86 -33.13 -4.41
N HIS A 239 -8.83 -34.34 -4.94
CA HIS A 239 -10.02 -35.16 -5.10
C HIS A 239 -10.38 -35.77 -3.73
N GLY A 240 -11.68 -35.77 -3.40
CA GLY A 240 -12.26 -35.97 -2.08
C GLY A 240 -12.09 -37.31 -1.37
N ASN A 241 -11.03 -38.08 -1.64
CA ASN A 241 -10.71 -39.32 -0.94
C ASN A 241 -9.65 -39.16 0.16
N SER A 242 -9.23 -37.90 0.46
CA SER A 242 -8.27 -37.66 1.53
C SER A 242 -9.02 -37.41 2.85
N SER A 243 -8.51 -37.96 3.93
CA SER A 243 -8.92 -37.65 5.30
C SER A 243 -8.55 -36.22 5.74
N GLN A 244 -7.96 -35.44 4.83
CA GLN A 244 -7.55 -34.07 5.08
C GLN A 244 -8.69 -33.09 4.75
N SER A 245 -8.68 -31.94 5.43
CA SER A 245 -9.60 -30.84 5.15
C SER A 245 -9.51 -30.39 3.69
N PRO A 246 -10.63 -30.02 3.05
CA PRO A 246 -10.62 -29.54 1.69
C PRO A 246 -9.64 -28.37 1.51
N HIS A 247 -8.90 -28.39 0.42
CA HIS A 247 -7.98 -27.30 0.11
C HIS A 247 -8.78 -25.99 -0.12
N PRO A 248 -8.41 -24.84 0.46
CA PRO A 248 -9.17 -23.58 0.37
C PRO A 248 -9.49 -23.17 -1.08
N ARG A 249 -8.54 -23.36 -1.99
CA ARG A 249 -8.76 -23.11 -3.42
C ARG A 249 -9.88 -23.94 -4.04
N ASP A 250 -9.93 -25.21 -3.68
CA ASP A 250 -10.95 -26.12 -4.22
C ASP A 250 -12.33 -25.78 -3.67
N GLU A 251 -12.39 -25.29 -2.44
CA GLU A 251 -13.64 -24.77 -1.86
C GLU A 251 -14.12 -23.52 -2.60
N ASN A 252 -13.23 -22.56 -2.89
CA ASN A 252 -13.55 -21.41 -3.72
C ASN A 252 -14.11 -21.83 -5.09
N LEU A 253 -13.48 -22.84 -5.72
CA LEU A 253 -13.92 -23.36 -7.01
C LEU A 253 -15.31 -24.02 -6.91
N ARG A 254 -15.57 -24.79 -5.83
CA ARG A 254 -16.89 -25.38 -5.58
C ARG A 254 -17.97 -24.32 -5.36
N GLN A 255 -17.65 -23.28 -4.58
CA GLN A 255 -18.58 -22.17 -4.33
C GLN A 255 -18.88 -21.40 -5.62
N ILE A 256 -17.84 -21.07 -6.41
CA ILE A 256 -18.01 -20.40 -7.71
C ILE A 256 -18.93 -21.22 -8.65
N ARG A 257 -18.80 -22.56 -8.64
CA ARG A 257 -19.66 -23.43 -9.46
C ARG A 257 -21.12 -23.42 -8.98
N LYS A 258 -21.37 -23.26 -7.66
CA LYS A 258 -22.72 -23.18 -7.09
C LYS A 258 -23.39 -21.83 -7.38
N VAL A 259 -22.69 -20.73 -7.18
CA VAL A 259 -23.31 -19.38 -7.21
C VAL A 259 -22.97 -18.57 -8.46
N THR A 260 -22.13 -19.09 -9.33
CA THR A 260 -21.48 -18.43 -10.47
C THR A 260 -20.42 -17.39 -10.09
N ARG A 261 -19.36 -17.27 -10.90
CA ARG A 261 -18.25 -16.33 -10.67
C ARG A 261 -18.68 -14.85 -10.51
N ARG A 262 -19.81 -14.47 -11.08
CA ARG A 262 -20.32 -13.09 -10.99
C ARG A 262 -20.96 -12.77 -9.64
N ARG A 263 -21.40 -13.80 -8.91
CA ARG A 263 -22.05 -13.64 -7.60
C ARG A 263 -21.12 -13.98 -6.43
N TRP A 264 -20.05 -14.72 -6.70
CA TRP A 264 -19.00 -15.04 -5.74
C TRP A 264 -18.07 -13.83 -5.55
#